data_1a6e9ec2410258ace40f3627ba5ded0a
#
_entry.id   1a6e9ec2410258ace40f3627ba5ded0a
#
_cell.length_a   1.000
_cell.length_b   1.000
_cell.length_c   1.000
_cell.angle_alpha   90.00
_cell.angle_beta   90.00
_cell.angle_gamma   90.00
#
_symmetry.space_group_name_H-M   'P 1'
#
loop_
_entity.id
_entity.type
_entity.pdbx_description
1 polymer ?
#
loop_
_entity_poly.entity_id
_entity_poly.type
_entity_poly.pdbx_seq_one_letter_code
_entity_poly.pdbx_strand_id
1 'polypeptide(L)'
;MLPPLSSSPVQPNHPWRRWLLLSVGLGVAAVAGVLLWQQARQRRQVFVSITSWPANEYLYLAEQKQLGQPFGIDLRVKQSSSLEDQRLAFVRGDVNVMATTLPEAIAVCQEAPARCPELVLVMDESVGADRLIARQLLASPAALAGQRVGLERTVLAEYLLLRSLEGHPVDIEDLQLRFEGPVALVELMRAGAIDAVVSYPPYDFPLRQDKRFHEIFSSRLMPGEVVDVLAVAPETVRSHQREIQALVRTWWAAQAYARRHRSEAVGVMAQRQQISPEEFNQSEDRLRYPSASQQRSLLADDGPVAQTIERMAGLLRAARRIQPDAPLPRPTTALLADP
;
A
#
# COMPACT_ATOMS: atom_id res chain seq x y z
N MET A 1 -66.74 -69.71 37.21
CA MET A 1 -66.12 -68.94 36.08
C MET A 1 -65.37 -67.78 36.68
N LEU A 2 -64.03 -67.85 36.69
CA LEU A 2 -63.14 -66.73 37.10
C LEU A 2 -62.60 -66.09 35.87
N PRO A 3 -62.50 -64.72 35.79
CA PRO A 3 -61.95 -64.03 34.64
C PRO A 3 -60.40 -64.08 34.61
N PRO A 4 -59.72 -63.99 33.45
CA PRO A 4 -58.30 -64.12 33.35
C PRO A 4 -57.62 -62.83 33.81
N LEU A 5 -56.51 -62.98 34.56
CA LEU A 5 -55.60 -61.90 34.95
C LEU A 5 -54.78 -61.40 33.73
N SER A 6 -54.95 -60.17 33.39
CA SER A 6 -54.09 -59.48 32.37
C SER A 6 -52.77 -59.04 33.01
N SER A 7 -51.67 -59.70 32.66
CA SER A 7 -50.34 -59.29 33.04
C SER A 7 -49.82 -58.22 32.01
N SER A 8 -49.74 -56.97 32.43
CA SER A 8 -49.05 -55.96 31.68
C SER A 8 -47.53 -56.17 31.77
N PRO A 9 -46.79 -56.07 30.66
CA PRO A 9 -45.31 -56.21 30.71
C PRO A 9 -44.70 -54.99 31.38
N VAL A 10 -43.96 -55.17 32.45
CA VAL A 10 -43.12 -54.13 33.08
C VAL A 10 -41.95 -53.93 32.21
N GLN A 11 -41.86 -52.73 31.57
CA GLN A 11 -40.69 -52.33 30.82
C GLN A 11 -39.52 -52.08 31.80
N PRO A 12 -38.32 -52.63 31.56
CA PRO A 12 -37.17 -52.36 32.41
C PRO A 12 -36.66 -50.93 32.17
N ASN A 13 -36.80 -50.11 33.21
CA ASN A 13 -36.20 -48.77 33.24
C ASN A 13 -34.66 -48.89 33.33
N HIS A 14 -33.94 -48.76 32.26
CA HIS A 14 -32.49 -48.83 32.26
C HIS A 14 -31.88 -47.41 32.51
N PRO A 15 -31.56 -47.05 33.76
CA PRO A 15 -31.01 -45.70 34.10
C PRO A 15 -29.68 -45.41 33.41
N TRP A 16 -28.89 -46.43 33.08
CA TRP A 16 -27.61 -46.29 32.38
C TRP A 16 -27.76 -45.74 30.96
N ARG A 17 -28.88 -45.96 30.25
CA ARG A 17 -29.14 -45.36 28.93
C ARG A 17 -29.28 -43.85 29.02
N ARG A 18 -29.83 -43.29 30.09
CA ARG A 18 -29.92 -41.84 30.30
C ARG A 18 -28.53 -41.20 30.53
N TRP A 19 -27.68 -41.89 31.30
CA TRP A 19 -26.29 -41.43 31.53
C TRP A 19 -25.44 -41.52 30.27
N LEU A 20 -25.59 -42.56 29.44
CA LEU A 20 -24.92 -42.66 28.15
C LEU A 20 -25.36 -41.56 27.18
N LEU A 21 -26.64 -41.21 27.11
CA LEU A 21 -27.13 -40.13 26.27
C LEU A 21 -26.64 -38.74 26.74
N LEU A 22 -26.54 -38.54 28.06
CA LEU A 22 -26.01 -37.30 28.63
C LEU A 22 -24.49 -37.15 28.39
N SER A 23 -23.71 -38.23 28.49
CA SER A 23 -22.27 -38.19 28.23
C SER A 23 -21.95 -38.00 26.77
N VAL A 24 -22.71 -38.59 25.84
CA VAL A 24 -22.59 -38.36 24.40
C VAL A 24 -22.97 -36.92 24.04
N GLY A 25 -24.06 -36.39 24.62
CA GLY A 25 -24.48 -35.00 24.41
C GLY A 25 -23.44 -33.98 24.87
N LEU A 26 -22.81 -34.17 26.03
CA LEU A 26 -21.72 -33.33 26.53
C LEU A 26 -20.47 -33.42 25.67
N GLY A 27 -20.13 -34.63 25.18
CA GLY A 27 -18.99 -34.80 24.24
C GLY A 27 -19.21 -34.10 22.92
N VAL A 28 -20.40 -34.17 22.33
CA VAL A 28 -20.76 -33.45 21.08
C VAL A 28 -20.75 -31.94 21.29
N ALA A 29 -21.27 -31.44 22.41
CA ALA A 29 -21.26 -30.01 22.73
C ALA A 29 -19.84 -29.50 22.95
N ALA A 30 -18.96 -30.26 23.59
CA ALA A 30 -17.55 -29.91 23.75
C ALA A 30 -16.79 -29.87 22.40
N VAL A 31 -17.01 -30.88 21.54
CA VAL A 31 -16.41 -30.89 20.19
C VAL A 31 -16.95 -29.75 19.33
N ALA A 32 -18.26 -29.50 19.35
CA ALA A 32 -18.85 -28.35 18.65
C ALA A 32 -18.30 -27.01 19.18
N GLY A 33 -18.14 -26.90 20.51
CA GLY A 33 -17.52 -25.72 21.13
C GLY A 33 -16.07 -25.51 20.70
N VAL A 34 -15.27 -26.56 20.61
CA VAL A 34 -13.89 -26.53 20.14
C VAL A 34 -13.84 -26.17 18.63
N LEU A 35 -14.72 -26.74 17.81
CA LEU A 35 -14.81 -26.45 16.39
C LEU A 35 -15.25 -25.00 16.13
N LEU A 36 -16.25 -24.53 16.87
CA LEU A 36 -16.68 -23.10 16.79
C LEU A 36 -15.59 -22.16 17.30
N TRP A 37 -14.87 -22.54 18.35
CA TRP A 37 -13.73 -21.79 18.86
C TRP A 37 -12.55 -21.77 17.85
N GLN A 38 -12.28 -22.91 17.18
CA GLN A 38 -11.28 -22.99 16.11
C GLN A 38 -11.70 -22.18 14.89
N GLN A 39 -12.97 -22.22 14.45
CA GLN A 39 -13.48 -21.36 13.38
C GLN A 39 -13.44 -19.88 13.74
N ALA A 40 -13.80 -19.51 14.99
CA ALA A 40 -13.70 -18.13 15.48
C ALA A 40 -12.23 -17.65 15.56
N ARG A 41 -11.27 -18.57 15.69
CA ARG A 41 -9.82 -18.30 15.67
C ARG A 41 -9.19 -18.44 14.29
N GLN A 42 -9.89 -18.88 13.25
CA GLN A 42 -9.37 -18.82 11.89
C GLN A 42 -9.18 -17.34 11.50
N ARG A 43 -7.93 -16.90 11.61
CA ARG A 43 -7.52 -15.56 11.19
C ARG A 43 -7.77 -15.43 9.70
N ARG A 44 -8.44 -14.36 9.31
CA ARG A 44 -8.67 -14.10 7.88
C ARG A 44 -7.38 -13.60 7.26
N GLN A 45 -6.97 -14.23 6.17
CA GLN A 45 -5.83 -13.75 5.39
C GLN A 45 -6.19 -12.43 4.72
N VAL A 46 -5.31 -11.44 4.86
CA VAL A 46 -5.42 -10.14 4.20
C VAL A 46 -4.17 -9.97 3.34
N PHE A 47 -4.39 -9.89 2.03
CA PHE A 47 -3.32 -9.67 1.07
C PHE A 47 -3.19 -8.20 0.75
N VAL A 48 -1.97 -7.67 0.84
CA VAL A 48 -1.64 -6.28 0.45
C VAL A 48 -0.51 -6.32 -0.57
N SER A 49 -0.74 -5.67 -1.70
CA SER A 49 0.33 -5.45 -2.68
C SER A 49 1.20 -4.27 -2.28
N ILE A 50 2.51 -4.45 -2.34
CA ILE A 50 3.50 -3.39 -2.07
C ILE A 50 4.61 -3.39 -3.13
N THR A 51 5.29 -2.27 -3.26
CA THR A 51 6.53 -2.10 -4.03
C THR A 51 7.75 -1.98 -3.10
N SER A 52 8.94 -1.81 -3.67
CA SER A 52 10.17 -1.54 -2.91
C SER A 52 10.26 -0.06 -2.52
N TRP A 53 9.35 0.39 -1.66
CA TRP A 53 9.32 1.74 -1.09
C TRP A 53 9.58 1.67 0.42
N PRO A 54 10.36 2.59 1.01
CA PRO A 54 10.75 2.46 2.42
C PRO A 54 9.58 2.36 3.39
N ALA A 55 8.52 3.13 3.19
CA ALA A 55 7.34 3.05 4.05
C ALA A 55 6.58 1.72 3.90
N ASN A 56 6.57 1.12 2.72
CA ASN A 56 5.92 -0.17 2.49
C ASN A 56 6.56 -1.29 3.32
N GLU A 57 7.82 -1.13 3.72
CA GLU A 57 8.54 -2.11 4.55
C GLU A 57 7.91 -2.31 5.92
N TYR A 58 7.14 -1.36 6.44
CA TYR A 58 6.39 -1.56 7.68
C TYR A 58 5.30 -2.63 7.55
N LEU A 59 4.69 -2.78 6.36
CA LEU A 59 3.75 -3.88 6.10
C LEU A 59 4.48 -5.22 6.02
N TYR A 60 5.65 -5.25 5.39
CA TYR A 60 6.50 -6.43 5.39
C TYR A 60 6.98 -6.80 6.80
N LEU A 61 7.43 -5.83 7.58
CA LEU A 61 7.79 -6.03 8.99
C LEU A 61 6.61 -6.60 9.79
N ALA A 62 5.41 -6.08 9.55
CA ALA A 62 4.19 -6.57 10.20
C ALA A 62 3.88 -8.03 9.86
N GLU A 63 4.09 -8.45 8.62
CA GLU A 63 3.97 -9.86 8.21
C GLU A 63 5.01 -10.71 8.94
N GLN A 64 6.30 -10.34 8.87
CA GLN A 64 7.40 -11.11 9.47
C GLN A 64 7.25 -11.27 10.98
N LYS A 65 6.76 -10.23 11.67
CA LYS A 65 6.53 -10.22 13.12
C LYS A 65 5.12 -10.64 13.52
N GLN A 66 4.29 -11.02 12.54
CA GLN A 66 2.90 -11.46 12.76
C GLN A 66 2.06 -10.44 13.55
N LEU A 67 2.29 -9.14 13.34
CA LEU A 67 1.67 -8.06 14.12
C LEU A 67 0.16 -7.88 13.85
N GLY A 68 -0.38 -8.51 12.81
CA GLY A 68 -1.81 -8.55 12.55
C GLY A 68 -2.60 -9.54 13.41
N GLN A 69 -1.91 -10.51 14.01
CA GLN A 69 -2.56 -11.58 14.78
C GLN A 69 -3.41 -11.09 15.97
N PRO A 70 -2.97 -10.09 16.76
CA PRO A 70 -3.80 -9.56 17.85
C PRO A 70 -5.11 -8.91 17.35
N PHE A 71 -5.16 -8.50 16.10
CA PHE A 71 -6.32 -7.87 15.46
C PHE A 71 -7.17 -8.86 14.64
N GLY A 72 -6.83 -10.16 14.68
CA GLY A 72 -7.60 -11.23 14.04
C GLY A 72 -7.31 -11.44 12.56
N ILE A 73 -6.22 -10.88 12.01
CA ILE A 73 -5.79 -11.10 10.63
C ILE A 73 -4.43 -11.79 10.53
N ASP A 74 -4.24 -12.51 9.44
CA ASP A 74 -2.97 -13.03 8.96
C ASP A 74 -2.58 -12.18 7.73
N LEU A 75 -1.75 -11.15 7.96
CA LEU A 75 -1.29 -10.27 6.89
C LEU A 75 -0.34 -11.02 5.96
N ARG A 76 -0.57 -10.91 4.66
CA ARG A 76 0.27 -11.44 3.59
C ARG A 76 0.62 -10.34 2.59
N VAL A 77 1.91 -10.12 2.42
CA VAL A 77 2.43 -9.13 1.49
C VAL A 77 2.70 -9.77 0.13
N LYS A 78 2.16 -9.15 -0.92
CA LYS A 78 2.47 -9.48 -2.32
C LYS A 78 3.42 -8.43 -2.88
N GLN A 79 4.63 -8.83 -3.23
CA GLN A 79 5.58 -7.95 -3.90
C GLN A 79 5.18 -7.71 -5.36
N SER A 80 5.08 -6.45 -5.75
CA SER A 80 5.03 -6.01 -7.15
C SER A 80 6.38 -5.45 -7.57
N SER A 81 6.76 -5.68 -8.82
CA SER A 81 8.04 -5.24 -9.37
C SER A 81 8.10 -3.73 -9.66
N SER A 82 6.93 -3.12 -9.87
CA SER A 82 6.76 -1.69 -10.14
C SER A 82 5.38 -1.21 -9.69
N LEU A 83 5.18 0.11 -9.63
CA LEU A 83 3.85 0.70 -9.45
C LEU A 83 2.92 0.38 -10.63
N GLU A 84 3.45 0.30 -11.87
CA GLU A 84 2.67 -0.12 -13.05
C GLU A 84 2.13 -1.55 -12.87
N ASP A 85 2.98 -2.53 -12.54
CA ASP A 85 2.56 -3.91 -12.31
C ASP A 85 1.53 -4.01 -11.19
N GLN A 86 1.71 -3.25 -10.11
CA GLN A 86 0.80 -3.17 -8.99
C GLN A 86 -0.58 -2.64 -9.42
N ARG A 87 -0.60 -1.52 -10.15
CA ARG A 87 -1.81 -0.91 -10.69
C ARG A 87 -2.56 -1.88 -11.62
N LEU A 88 -1.85 -2.51 -12.57
CA LEU A 88 -2.44 -3.48 -13.49
C LEU A 88 -3.02 -4.70 -12.76
N ALA A 89 -2.35 -5.20 -11.73
CA ALA A 89 -2.88 -6.28 -10.89
C ALA A 89 -4.15 -5.86 -10.15
N PHE A 90 -4.21 -4.61 -9.65
CA PHE A 90 -5.40 -4.07 -9.02
C PHE A 90 -6.56 -3.89 -10.02
N VAL A 91 -6.29 -3.35 -11.19
CA VAL A 91 -7.28 -3.18 -12.28
C VAL A 91 -7.89 -4.52 -12.69
N ARG A 92 -7.09 -5.57 -12.82
CA ARG A 92 -7.56 -6.93 -13.15
C ARG A 92 -8.28 -7.65 -12.01
N GLY A 93 -8.16 -7.15 -10.77
CA GLY A 93 -8.72 -7.81 -9.59
C GLY A 93 -7.83 -8.91 -8.99
N ASP A 94 -6.58 -9.03 -9.42
CA ASP A 94 -5.60 -9.97 -8.85
C ASP A 94 -5.19 -9.57 -7.42
N VAL A 95 -5.34 -8.29 -7.10
CA VAL A 95 -5.21 -7.70 -5.76
C VAL A 95 -6.35 -6.72 -5.50
N ASN A 96 -6.77 -6.61 -4.24
CA ASN A 96 -7.87 -5.73 -3.80
C ASN A 96 -7.42 -4.66 -2.80
N VAL A 97 -6.20 -4.76 -2.31
CA VAL A 97 -5.58 -3.80 -1.40
C VAL A 97 -4.16 -3.57 -1.87
N MET A 98 -3.77 -2.31 -2.00
CA MET A 98 -2.41 -1.93 -2.39
C MET A 98 -1.93 -0.71 -1.60
N ALA A 99 -0.66 -0.72 -1.23
CA ALA A 99 0.07 0.47 -0.78
C ALA A 99 0.64 1.15 -2.03
N THR A 100 0.10 2.31 -2.38
CA THR A 100 0.37 2.98 -3.67
C THR A 100 0.34 4.50 -3.52
N THR A 101 0.64 5.21 -4.59
CA THR A 101 0.63 6.68 -4.63
C THR A 101 -0.70 7.25 -5.11
N LEU A 102 -0.97 8.51 -4.80
CA LEU A 102 -2.18 9.19 -5.30
C LEU A 102 -2.27 9.20 -6.83
N PRO A 103 -1.20 9.49 -7.62
CA PRO A 103 -1.28 9.45 -9.09
C PRO A 103 -1.66 8.07 -9.62
N GLU A 104 -1.14 6.98 -9.03
CA GLU A 104 -1.49 5.62 -9.44
C GLU A 104 -2.94 5.27 -9.08
N ALA A 105 -3.44 5.74 -7.94
CA ALA A 105 -4.85 5.57 -7.57
C ALA A 105 -5.78 6.31 -8.55
N ILE A 106 -5.40 7.50 -9.03
CA ILE A 106 -6.11 8.24 -10.08
C ILE A 106 -6.12 7.43 -11.39
N ALA A 107 -4.97 6.85 -11.77
CA ALA A 107 -4.88 6.03 -12.98
C ALA A 107 -5.78 4.78 -12.94
N VAL A 108 -5.90 4.12 -11.77
CA VAL A 108 -6.88 3.02 -11.59
C VAL A 108 -8.29 3.48 -11.92
N CYS A 109 -8.70 4.66 -11.44
CA CYS A 109 -10.05 5.19 -11.72
C CYS A 109 -10.27 5.43 -13.21
N GLN A 110 -9.22 5.86 -13.91
CA GLN A 110 -9.23 6.05 -15.37
C GLN A 110 -9.37 4.71 -16.12
N GLU A 111 -8.60 3.69 -15.71
CA GLU A 111 -8.52 2.41 -16.41
C GLU A 111 -9.67 1.47 -16.06
N ALA A 112 -10.13 1.51 -14.81
CA ALA A 112 -11.19 0.65 -14.28
C ALA A 112 -12.13 1.44 -13.34
N PRO A 113 -13.04 2.28 -13.88
CA PRO A 113 -13.95 3.13 -13.09
C PRO A 113 -14.72 2.37 -11.99
N ALA A 114 -15.14 1.14 -12.27
CA ALA A 114 -15.86 0.30 -11.31
C ALA A 114 -14.98 -0.16 -10.13
N ARG A 115 -13.66 -0.09 -10.26
CA ARG A 115 -12.68 -0.43 -9.25
C ARG A 115 -11.93 0.79 -8.71
N CYS A 116 -12.37 2.01 -9.05
CA CYS A 116 -11.79 3.24 -8.52
C CYS A 116 -11.70 3.16 -6.99
N PRO A 117 -10.49 3.21 -6.39
CA PRO A 117 -10.31 2.78 -5.00
C PRO A 117 -10.80 3.81 -3.98
N GLU A 118 -11.13 3.30 -2.79
CA GLU A 118 -11.23 4.11 -1.58
C GLU A 118 -9.88 4.17 -0.87
N LEU A 119 -9.49 5.37 -0.44
CA LEU A 119 -8.23 5.63 0.26
C LEU A 119 -8.49 5.63 1.76
N VAL A 120 -7.97 4.61 2.46
CA VAL A 120 -8.32 4.33 3.86
C VAL A 120 -7.25 4.74 4.87
N LEU A 121 -6.05 5.05 4.39
CA LEU A 121 -4.91 5.46 5.22
C LEU A 121 -3.94 6.28 4.38
N VAL A 122 -3.42 7.38 4.93
CA VAL A 122 -2.21 8.05 4.44
C VAL A 122 -1.03 7.39 5.13
N MET A 123 -0.17 6.74 4.35
CA MET A 123 0.96 5.97 4.87
C MET A 123 2.15 6.88 5.14
N ASP A 124 2.53 7.65 4.14
CA ASP A 124 3.61 8.63 4.22
C ASP A 124 3.48 9.72 3.15
N GLU A 125 4.33 10.72 3.26
CA GLU A 125 4.56 11.77 2.29
C GLU A 125 6.04 11.83 1.95
N SER A 126 6.38 11.81 0.67
CA SER A 126 7.75 12.01 0.19
C SER A 126 8.16 13.49 0.31
N VAL A 127 9.22 13.74 1.06
CA VAL A 127 9.78 15.08 1.29
C VAL A 127 11.23 15.13 0.77
N GLY A 128 11.38 14.86 -0.54
CA GLY A 128 12.66 14.81 -1.24
C GLY A 128 13.21 13.39 -1.44
N ALA A 129 12.38 12.36 -1.33
CA ALA A 129 12.77 11.01 -1.71
C ALA A 129 12.63 10.80 -3.23
N ASP A 130 11.54 11.26 -3.83
CA ASP A 130 11.38 11.25 -5.28
C ASP A 130 12.11 12.42 -5.91
N ARG A 131 12.90 12.17 -6.96
CA ARG A 131 13.84 13.11 -7.54
C ARG A 131 13.92 13.06 -9.04
N LEU A 132 14.25 14.22 -9.62
CA LEU A 132 14.77 14.35 -10.97
C LEU A 132 16.28 14.60 -10.86
N ILE A 133 17.08 13.63 -11.24
CA ILE A 133 18.55 13.65 -11.20
C ILE A 133 19.05 13.83 -12.62
N ALA A 134 19.97 14.76 -12.80
CA ALA A 134 20.52 15.10 -14.10
C ALA A 134 22.05 15.10 -14.08
N ARG A 135 22.65 15.13 -15.28
CA ARG A 135 24.08 15.36 -15.46
C ARG A 135 24.45 16.78 -15.03
N GLN A 136 25.69 16.97 -14.57
CA GLN A 136 26.20 18.24 -14.06
C GLN A 136 26.00 19.45 -15.01
N LEU A 137 25.92 19.21 -16.31
CA LEU A 137 25.71 20.27 -17.30
C LEU A 137 24.27 20.80 -17.35
N LEU A 138 23.30 20.07 -16.80
CA LEU A 138 21.88 20.41 -16.80
C LEU A 138 21.53 21.00 -15.43
N ALA A 139 21.64 22.31 -15.26
CA ALA A 139 21.55 22.98 -13.96
C ALA A 139 20.10 23.06 -13.38
N SER A 140 19.09 22.91 -14.22
CA SER A 140 17.68 23.03 -13.80
C SER A 140 16.74 22.33 -14.80
N PRO A 141 15.46 22.15 -14.47
CA PRO A 141 14.47 21.58 -15.41
C PRO A 141 14.34 22.37 -16.72
N ALA A 142 14.60 23.69 -16.73
CA ALA A 142 14.60 24.48 -17.94
C ALA A 142 15.64 24.02 -18.98
N ALA A 143 16.70 23.33 -18.58
CA ALA A 143 17.73 22.80 -19.47
C ALA A 143 17.38 21.45 -20.11
N LEU A 144 16.19 20.90 -19.86
CA LEU A 144 15.79 19.58 -20.34
C LEU A 144 15.26 19.55 -21.76
N ALA A 145 14.99 20.69 -22.40
CA ALA A 145 14.52 20.75 -23.78
C ALA A 145 15.47 19.98 -24.72
N GLY A 146 14.92 19.04 -25.49
CA GLY A 146 15.66 18.16 -26.40
C GLY A 146 16.49 17.07 -25.72
N GLN A 147 16.52 17.00 -24.38
CA GLN A 147 17.31 16.02 -23.65
C GLN A 147 16.59 14.66 -23.53
N ARG A 148 17.38 13.59 -23.35
CA ARG A 148 16.89 12.23 -23.12
C ARG A 148 16.60 12.07 -21.63
N VAL A 149 15.31 11.92 -21.29
CA VAL A 149 14.86 11.78 -19.88
C VAL A 149 14.31 10.40 -19.65
N GLY A 150 14.91 9.67 -18.71
CA GLY A 150 14.48 8.35 -18.29
C GLY A 150 13.44 8.43 -17.17
N LEU A 151 12.39 7.60 -17.26
CA LEU A 151 11.39 7.46 -16.22
C LEU A 151 10.73 6.07 -16.30
N GLU A 152 10.22 5.58 -15.18
CA GLU A 152 9.35 4.40 -15.21
C GLU A 152 8.02 4.75 -15.91
N ARG A 153 7.35 3.74 -16.45
CA ARG A 153 6.00 3.90 -17.02
C ARG A 153 4.95 3.99 -15.92
N THR A 154 5.07 4.99 -15.06
CA THR A 154 4.19 5.24 -13.93
C THR A 154 3.62 6.65 -14.01
N VAL A 155 2.38 6.83 -13.52
CA VAL A 155 1.76 8.16 -13.50
C VAL A 155 2.48 9.07 -12.50
N LEU A 156 3.02 8.50 -11.42
CA LEU A 156 3.85 9.27 -10.48
C LEU A 156 5.08 9.88 -11.15
N ALA A 157 5.83 9.09 -11.93
CA ALA A 157 7.05 9.58 -12.59
C ALA A 157 6.74 10.68 -13.62
N GLU A 158 5.67 10.51 -14.41
CA GLU A 158 5.21 11.56 -15.33
C GLU A 158 4.72 12.80 -14.58
N TYR A 159 3.97 12.62 -13.48
CA TYR A 159 3.49 13.72 -12.65
C TYR A 159 4.65 14.54 -12.07
N LEU A 160 5.66 13.88 -11.51
CA LEU A 160 6.84 14.56 -10.97
C LEU A 160 7.59 15.34 -12.07
N LEU A 161 7.71 14.76 -13.26
CA LEU A 161 8.31 15.43 -14.41
C LEU A 161 7.50 16.64 -14.83
N LEU A 162 6.17 16.53 -15.00
CA LEU A 162 5.28 17.66 -15.30
C LEU A 162 5.41 18.78 -14.27
N ARG A 163 5.41 18.43 -12.98
CA ARG A 163 5.58 19.40 -11.88
C ARG A 163 6.95 20.10 -11.95
N SER A 164 8.00 19.37 -12.35
CA SER A 164 9.34 19.95 -12.48
C SER A 164 9.44 20.96 -13.61
N LEU A 165 8.60 20.83 -14.64
CA LEU A 165 8.59 21.71 -15.81
C LEU A 165 7.68 22.94 -15.63
N GLU A 166 6.79 22.94 -14.64
CA GLU A 166 5.92 24.09 -14.39
C GLU A 166 6.70 25.41 -14.19
N GLY A 167 6.26 26.45 -14.88
CA GLY A 167 6.91 27.76 -14.82
C GLY A 167 8.19 27.86 -15.66
N HIS A 168 8.55 26.80 -16.39
CA HIS A 168 9.66 26.81 -17.34
C HIS A 168 9.14 26.81 -18.79
N PRO A 169 9.89 27.39 -19.77
CA PRO A 169 9.50 27.42 -21.19
C PRO A 169 9.85 26.07 -21.87
N VAL A 170 9.50 24.94 -21.26
CA VAL A 170 9.78 23.58 -21.73
C VAL A 170 8.57 22.73 -21.43
N ASP A 171 8.01 22.09 -22.43
CA ASP A 171 6.93 21.14 -22.30
C ASP A 171 7.48 19.70 -22.28
N ILE A 172 6.69 18.76 -21.75
CA ILE A 172 7.10 17.35 -21.68
C ILE A 172 7.29 16.76 -23.09
N GLU A 173 6.57 17.28 -24.07
CA GLU A 173 6.68 16.95 -25.49
C GLU A 173 8.00 17.40 -26.14
N ASP A 174 8.70 18.34 -25.53
CA ASP A 174 10.04 18.76 -25.97
C ASP A 174 11.15 17.79 -25.55
N LEU A 175 10.83 16.79 -24.72
CA LEU A 175 11.77 15.83 -24.15
C LEU A 175 11.80 14.53 -24.97
N GLN A 176 12.95 13.88 -25.00
CA GLN A 176 13.08 12.52 -25.54
C GLN A 176 12.89 11.50 -24.40
N LEU A 177 11.64 11.10 -24.13
CA LEU A 177 11.32 10.20 -23.03
C LEU A 177 11.80 8.78 -23.32
N ARG A 178 12.45 8.18 -22.31
CA ARG A 178 12.86 6.78 -22.31
C ARG A 178 12.24 6.06 -21.13
N PHE A 179 11.40 5.06 -21.43
CA PHE A 179 10.69 4.28 -20.43
C PHE A 179 11.38 2.94 -20.19
N GLU A 180 11.86 2.73 -18.97
CA GLU A 180 12.50 1.48 -18.53
C GLU A 180 12.20 1.24 -17.04
N GLY A 181 12.54 0.05 -16.53
CA GLY A 181 12.50 -0.22 -15.10
C GLY A 181 13.61 0.51 -14.31
N PRO A 182 13.45 0.69 -12.99
CA PRO A 182 14.31 1.59 -12.21
C PRO A 182 15.78 1.19 -12.22
N VAL A 183 16.11 -0.10 -12.21
CA VAL A 183 17.50 -0.60 -12.29
C VAL A 183 18.12 -0.27 -13.66
N ALA A 184 17.37 -0.50 -14.74
CA ALA A 184 17.85 -0.20 -16.09
C ALA A 184 18.06 1.30 -16.30
N LEU A 185 17.20 2.15 -15.73
CA LEU A 185 17.35 3.61 -15.78
C LEU A 185 18.65 4.10 -15.14
N VAL A 186 19.03 3.52 -14.00
CA VAL A 186 20.31 3.84 -13.35
C VAL A 186 21.49 3.48 -14.25
N GLU A 187 21.47 2.32 -14.90
CA GLU A 187 22.53 1.91 -15.81
C GLU A 187 22.58 2.78 -17.08
N LEU A 188 21.44 3.15 -17.65
CA LEU A 188 21.37 4.07 -18.78
C LEU A 188 21.94 5.44 -18.43
N MET A 189 21.64 5.95 -17.22
CA MET A 189 22.16 7.22 -16.73
C MET A 189 23.69 7.17 -16.58
N ARG A 190 24.22 6.10 -15.97
CA ARG A 190 25.66 5.90 -15.79
C ARG A 190 26.42 5.72 -17.10
N ALA A 191 25.81 5.03 -18.06
CA ALA A 191 26.36 4.83 -19.42
C ALA A 191 26.26 6.07 -20.30
N GLY A 192 25.50 7.09 -19.88
CA GLY A 192 25.28 8.29 -20.69
C GLY A 192 24.31 8.11 -21.84
N ALA A 193 23.47 7.09 -21.78
CA ALA A 193 22.41 6.85 -22.73
C ALA A 193 21.19 7.77 -22.51
N ILE A 194 21.03 8.29 -21.29
CA ILE A 194 20.07 9.33 -20.91
C ILE A 194 20.78 10.47 -20.18
N ASP A 195 20.17 11.64 -20.13
CA ASP A 195 20.76 12.88 -19.62
C ASP A 195 20.17 13.31 -18.28
N ALA A 196 18.93 12.87 -17.99
CA ALA A 196 18.27 12.99 -16.69
C ALA A 196 17.39 11.77 -16.43
N VAL A 197 17.04 11.56 -15.16
CA VAL A 197 16.21 10.43 -14.74
C VAL A 197 15.31 10.79 -13.54
N VAL A 198 14.05 10.37 -13.57
CA VAL A 198 13.19 10.33 -12.38
C VAL A 198 13.54 9.07 -11.61
N SER A 199 13.93 9.21 -10.35
CA SER A 199 14.40 8.12 -9.50
C SER A 199 14.07 8.35 -8.03
N TYR A 200 14.14 7.28 -7.24
CA TYR A 200 13.79 7.26 -5.83
C TYR A 200 14.56 6.14 -5.09
N PRO A 201 14.59 6.14 -3.74
CA PRO A 201 15.22 5.07 -2.99
C PRO A 201 14.54 3.70 -3.18
N PRO A 202 15.29 2.60 -3.27
CA PRO A 202 16.76 2.55 -3.12
C PRO A 202 17.53 2.81 -4.41
N TYR A 203 16.88 2.98 -5.53
CA TYR A 203 17.50 3.02 -6.87
C TYR A 203 18.34 4.28 -7.12
N ASP A 204 18.05 5.39 -6.43
CA ASP A 204 18.78 6.67 -6.59
C ASP A 204 20.18 6.70 -5.95
N PHE A 205 20.49 5.77 -5.02
CA PHE A 205 21.76 5.77 -4.29
C PHE A 205 23.01 5.78 -5.18
N PRO A 206 23.14 4.90 -6.20
CA PRO A 206 24.33 4.89 -7.05
C PRO A 206 24.53 6.20 -7.81
N LEU A 207 23.45 6.92 -8.15
CA LEU A 207 23.51 8.20 -8.85
C LEU A 207 23.89 9.34 -7.90
N ARG A 208 23.37 9.33 -6.68
CA ARG A 208 23.66 10.36 -5.67
C ARG A 208 25.10 10.32 -5.15
N GLN A 209 25.73 9.16 -5.20
CA GLN A 209 27.14 8.98 -4.82
C GLN A 209 28.10 9.37 -5.96
N ASP A 210 27.62 9.49 -7.18
CA ASP A 210 28.43 9.78 -8.36
C ASP A 210 28.42 11.30 -8.67
N LYS A 211 29.56 11.95 -8.55
CA LYS A 211 29.71 13.40 -8.79
C LYS A 211 29.39 13.88 -10.20
N ARG A 212 29.17 12.96 -11.14
CA ARG A 212 28.70 13.30 -12.50
C ARG A 212 27.24 13.74 -12.54
N PHE A 213 26.49 13.49 -11.48
CA PHE A 213 25.05 13.71 -11.39
C PHE A 213 24.68 14.59 -10.20
N HIS A 214 23.54 15.26 -10.28
CA HIS A 214 22.98 16.05 -9.18
C HIS A 214 21.46 16.14 -9.29
N GLU A 215 20.80 16.42 -8.18
CA GLU A 215 19.35 16.66 -8.12
C GLU A 215 19.04 18.03 -8.71
N ILE A 216 18.14 18.13 -9.68
CA ILE A 216 17.62 19.38 -10.26
C ILE A 216 16.17 19.68 -9.84
N PHE A 217 15.45 18.67 -9.33
CA PHE A 217 14.12 18.80 -8.76
C PHE A 217 13.85 17.63 -7.80
N SER A 218 12.96 17.81 -6.83
CA SER A 218 12.49 16.73 -5.98
C SER A 218 11.13 17.02 -5.33
N SER A 219 10.50 15.99 -4.76
CA SER A 219 9.24 16.07 -4.02
C SER A 219 9.27 17.08 -2.86
N ARG A 220 10.45 17.52 -2.40
CA ARG A 220 10.59 18.60 -1.43
C ARG A 220 9.99 19.93 -1.92
N LEU A 221 10.01 20.17 -3.23
CA LEU A 221 9.49 21.37 -3.87
C LEU A 221 7.97 21.31 -4.14
N MET A 222 7.35 20.17 -3.83
CA MET A 222 5.91 19.92 -4.03
C MET A 222 5.29 19.28 -2.77
N PRO A 223 5.32 19.96 -1.61
CA PRO A 223 4.88 19.41 -0.35
C PRO A 223 3.40 19.00 -0.38
N GLY A 224 3.09 17.83 0.18
CA GLY A 224 1.74 17.26 0.23
C GLY A 224 1.23 16.70 -1.10
N GLU A 225 2.10 16.58 -2.12
CA GLU A 225 1.70 16.06 -3.42
C GLU A 225 2.13 14.60 -3.64
N VAL A 226 3.34 14.21 -3.29
CA VAL A 226 3.75 12.80 -3.37
C VAL A 226 3.38 12.12 -2.06
N VAL A 227 2.19 11.53 -2.05
CA VAL A 227 1.57 10.91 -0.88
C VAL A 227 1.27 9.46 -1.17
N ASP A 228 1.73 8.58 -0.31
CA ASP A 228 1.42 7.16 -0.34
C ASP A 228 0.22 6.83 0.53
N VAL A 229 -0.63 5.98 0.00
CA VAL A 229 -1.92 5.63 0.58
C VAL A 229 -2.17 4.13 0.56
N LEU A 230 -2.95 3.66 1.51
CA LEU A 230 -3.55 2.34 1.42
C LEU A 230 -4.85 2.46 0.63
N ALA A 231 -4.83 1.96 -0.60
CA ALA A 231 -5.93 1.99 -1.54
C ALA A 231 -6.64 0.63 -1.57
N VAL A 232 -7.96 0.63 -1.43
CA VAL A 232 -8.80 -0.57 -1.29
C VAL A 232 -9.91 -0.57 -2.33
N ALA A 233 -10.13 -1.70 -2.98
CA ALA A 233 -11.22 -1.87 -3.95
C ALA A 233 -12.59 -1.69 -3.27
N PRO A 234 -13.55 -1.00 -3.91
CA PRO A 234 -14.84 -0.66 -3.29
C PRO A 234 -15.64 -1.88 -2.81
N GLU A 235 -15.55 -3.00 -3.53
CA GLU A 235 -16.20 -4.25 -3.12
C GLU A 235 -15.59 -4.83 -1.84
N THR A 236 -14.28 -4.66 -1.65
CA THR A 236 -13.58 -5.10 -0.44
C THR A 236 -13.91 -4.19 0.74
N VAL A 237 -14.01 -2.87 0.53
CA VAL A 237 -14.49 -1.93 1.55
C VAL A 237 -15.88 -2.33 2.04
N ARG A 238 -16.81 -2.68 1.15
CA ARG A 238 -18.17 -3.07 1.52
C ARG A 238 -18.25 -4.41 2.27
N SER A 239 -17.43 -5.39 1.89
CA SER A 239 -17.56 -6.78 2.38
C SER A 239 -16.59 -7.16 3.51
N HIS A 240 -15.47 -6.43 3.69
CA HIS A 240 -14.36 -6.78 4.58
C HIS A 240 -13.91 -5.62 5.48
N GLN A 241 -14.84 -4.78 5.93
CA GLN A 241 -14.55 -3.59 6.75
C GLN A 241 -13.69 -3.90 7.98
N ARG A 242 -14.02 -5.00 8.68
CA ARG A 242 -13.30 -5.40 9.91
C ARG A 242 -11.85 -5.77 9.63
N GLU A 243 -11.61 -6.46 8.52
CA GLU A 243 -10.28 -6.88 8.09
C GLU A 243 -9.44 -5.67 7.67
N ILE A 244 -10.03 -4.69 6.98
CA ILE A 244 -9.34 -3.45 6.61
C ILE A 244 -9.05 -2.58 7.84
N GLN A 245 -9.97 -2.46 8.78
CA GLN A 245 -9.69 -1.78 10.06
C GLN A 245 -8.57 -2.51 10.84
N ALA A 246 -8.55 -3.84 10.85
CA ALA A 246 -7.48 -4.61 11.45
C ALA A 246 -6.13 -4.39 10.73
N LEU A 247 -6.14 -4.24 9.41
CA LEU A 247 -4.95 -3.90 8.63
C LEU A 247 -4.41 -2.51 9.00
N VAL A 248 -5.29 -1.51 9.15
CA VAL A 248 -4.89 -0.16 9.62
C VAL A 248 -4.27 -0.21 11.01
N ARG A 249 -4.84 -0.99 11.95
CA ARG A 249 -4.23 -1.21 13.28
C ARG A 249 -2.88 -1.92 13.18
N THR A 250 -2.76 -2.87 12.26
CA THR A 250 -1.50 -3.60 12.02
C THR A 250 -0.40 -2.67 11.53
N TRP A 251 -0.72 -1.69 10.68
CA TRP A 251 0.19 -0.62 10.26
C TRP A 251 0.73 0.17 11.47
N TRP A 252 -0.15 0.60 12.37
CA TRP A 252 0.26 1.32 13.59
C TRP A 252 1.11 0.45 14.52
N ALA A 253 0.75 -0.83 14.63
CA ALA A 253 1.53 -1.79 15.42
C ALA A 253 2.93 -1.99 14.86
N ALA A 254 3.09 -2.00 13.52
CA ALA A 254 4.40 -2.11 12.87
C ALA A 254 5.27 -0.87 13.15
N GLN A 255 4.71 0.32 13.04
CA GLN A 255 5.44 1.54 13.39
C GLN A 255 5.82 1.58 14.89
N ALA A 256 4.89 1.19 15.77
CA ALA A 256 5.17 1.11 17.20
C ALA A 256 6.23 0.07 17.52
N TYR A 257 6.22 -1.08 16.83
CA TYR A 257 7.26 -2.10 16.96
C TYR A 257 8.62 -1.56 16.53
N ALA A 258 8.70 -0.94 15.35
CA ALA A 258 9.93 -0.39 14.81
C ALA A 258 10.53 0.72 15.70
N ARG A 259 9.68 1.54 16.35
CA ARG A 259 10.17 2.53 17.34
C ARG A 259 10.78 1.88 18.57
N ARG A 260 10.22 0.77 19.07
CA ARG A 260 10.73 0.05 20.26
C ARG A 260 11.92 -0.85 19.97
N HIS A 261 12.00 -1.37 18.75
CA HIS A 261 13.01 -2.35 18.33
C HIS A 261 13.74 -1.87 17.06
N ARG A 262 14.22 -0.61 17.06
CA ARG A 262 14.71 0.08 15.85
C ARG A 262 15.75 -0.71 15.08
N SER A 263 16.80 -1.19 15.75
CA SER A 263 17.91 -1.90 15.09
C SER A 263 17.43 -3.18 14.39
N GLU A 264 16.59 -3.96 15.06
CA GLU A 264 16.01 -5.19 14.49
C GLU A 264 15.09 -4.89 13.32
N ALA A 265 14.19 -3.92 13.48
CA ALA A 265 13.22 -3.54 12.45
C ALA A 265 13.93 -3.04 11.18
N VAL A 266 14.90 -2.12 11.33
CA VAL A 266 15.70 -1.62 10.22
C VAL A 266 16.49 -2.75 9.56
N GLY A 267 17.07 -3.68 10.33
CA GLY A 267 17.77 -4.84 9.79
C GLY A 267 16.87 -5.68 8.87
N VAL A 268 15.63 -5.97 9.30
CA VAL A 268 14.65 -6.74 8.51
C VAL A 268 14.24 -5.98 7.23
N MET A 269 13.92 -4.69 7.35
CA MET A 269 13.45 -3.86 6.24
C MET A 269 14.54 -3.60 5.20
N ALA A 270 15.74 -3.24 5.64
CA ALA A 270 16.90 -3.00 4.77
C ALA A 270 17.33 -4.27 4.03
N GLN A 271 17.37 -5.41 4.73
CA GLN A 271 17.70 -6.71 4.11
C GLN A 271 16.75 -7.04 2.97
N ARG A 272 15.44 -6.78 3.11
CA ARG A 272 14.48 -7.02 2.04
C ARG A 272 14.74 -6.13 0.82
N GLN A 273 15.10 -4.87 1.02
CA GLN A 273 15.45 -3.93 -0.06
C GLN A 273 16.87 -4.15 -0.62
N GLN A 274 17.65 -5.07 -0.04
CA GLN A 274 19.05 -5.35 -0.42
C GLN A 274 19.97 -4.12 -0.29
N ILE A 275 19.73 -3.30 0.71
CA ILE A 275 20.54 -2.11 1.06
C ILE A 275 21.07 -2.22 2.49
N SER A 276 22.00 -1.34 2.83
CA SER A 276 22.49 -1.25 4.21
C SER A 276 21.44 -0.62 5.15
N PRO A 277 21.51 -0.90 6.45
CA PRO A 277 20.69 -0.22 7.45
C PRO A 277 20.82 1.31 7.41
N GLU A 278 21.99 1.82 7.07
CA GLU A 278 22.24 3.25 6.96
C GLU A 278 21.52 3.86 5.75
N GLU A 279 21.60 3.22 4.59
CA GLU A 279 20.86 3.65 3.38
C GLU A 279 19.35 3.61 3.62
N PHE A 280 18.84 2.60 4.34
CA PHE A 280 17.44 2.53 4.72
C PHE A 280 17.03 3.73 5.60
N ASN A 281 17.81 4.05 6.64
CA ASN A 281 17.56 5.22 7.47
C ASN A 281 17.61 6.53 6.68
N GLN A 282 18.59 6.68 5.77
CA GLN A 282 18.65 7.86 4.89
C GLN A 282 17.44 7.99 3.96
N SER A 283 16.82 6.87 3.56
CA SER A 283 15.59 6.89 2.79
C SER A 283 14.42 7.35 3.64
N GLU A 284 14.28 6.81 4.86
CA GLU A 284 13.20 7.19 5.78
C GLU A 284 13.27 8.66 6.24
N ASP A 285 14.48 9.22 6.40
CA ASP A 285 14.67 10.64 6.77
C ASP A 285 14.08 11.61 5.75
N ARG A 286 13.68 11.12 4.58
CA ARG A 286 13.04 11.89 3.52
C ARG A 286 11.55 11.61 3.37
N LEU A 287 11.00 10.90 4.33
CA LEU A 287 9.57 10.60 4.43
C LEU A 287 8.98 11.25 5.67
N ARG A 288 7.75 11.70 5.56
CA ARG A 288 6.95 12.16 6.68
C ARG A 288 5.83 11.16 6.91
N TYR A 289 5.74 10.64 8.11
CA TYR A 289 4.69 9.70 8.52
C TYR A 289 3.61 10.44 9.32
N PRO A 290 2.41 10.64 8.77
CA PRO A 290 1.31 11.22 9.53
C PRO A 290 0.92 10.34 10.71
N SER A 291 0.65 10.93 11.85
CA SER A 291 0.15 10.23 13.03
C SER A 291 -1.29 9.75 12.86
N ALA A 292 -1.72 8.80 13.69
CA ALA A 292 -3.10 8.32 13.70
C ALA A 292 -4.12 9.47 13.93
N SER A 293 -3.79 10.44 14.77
CA SER A 293 -4.65 11.59 15.04
C SER A 293 -4.83 12.52 13.83
N GLN A 294 -3.86 12.57 12.91
CA GLN A 294 -3.93 13.40 11.72
C GLN A 294 -4.76 12.75 10.59
N GLN A 295 -4.94 11.44 10.62
CA GLN A 295 -5.60 10.71 9.52
C GLN A 295 -7.01 11.23 9.23
N ARG A 296 -7.80 11.52 10.26
CA ARG A 296 -9.17 11.99 10.08
C ARG A 296 -9.26 13.31 9.32
N SER A 297 -8.36 14.25 9.60
CA SER A 297 -8.32 15.54 8.89
C SER A 297 -7.73 15.37 7.47
N LEU A 298 -6.74 14.51 7.30
CA LEU A 298 -6.13 14.26 5.99
C LEU A 298 -7.12 13.62 5.01
N LEU A 299 -7.92 12.66 5.48
CA LEU A 299 -8.87 11.86 4.69
C LEU A 299 -10.31 12.40 4.75
N ALA A 300 -10.54 13.60 5.28
CA ALA A 300 -11.85 14.25 5.21
C ALA A 300 -12.24 14.52 3.74
N ASP A 301 -13.55 14.59 3.45
CA ASP A 301 -14.06 14.80 2.09
C ASP A 301 -13.55 16.11 1.44
N ASP A 302 -13.25 17.12 2.24
CA ASP A 302 -12.65 18.39 1.84
C ASP A 302 -11.20 18.55 2.36
N GLY A 303 -10.61 17.46 2.83
CA GLY A 303 -9.28 17.42 3.44
C GLY A 303 -8.13 17.58 2.45
N PRO A 304 -6.89 17.67 2.96
CA PRO A 304 -5.70 17.86 2.13
C PRO A 304 -5.54 16.82 1.01
N VAL A 305 -5.87 15.54 1.28
CA VAL A 305 -5.76 14.47 0.27
C VAL A 305 -6.75 14.71 -0.87
N ALA A 306 -8.01 15.04 -0.57
CA ALA A 306 -9.01 15.35 -1.59
C ALA A 306 -8.59 16.55 -2.46
N GLN A 307 -8.11 17.61 -1.83
CA GLN A 307 -7.60 18.81 -2.53
C GLN A 307 -6.40 18.49 -3.41
N THR A 308 -5.49 17.63 -2.95
CA THR A 308 -4.32 17.19 -3.72
C THR A 308 -4.75 16.35 -4.93
N ILE A 309 -5.70 15.43 -4.76
CA ILE A 309 -6.26 14.64 -5.87
C ILE A 309 -6.83 15.54 -6.96
N GLU A 310 -7.59 16.57 -6.60
CA GLU A 310 -8.17 17.52 -7.57
C GLU A 310 -7.10 18.32 -8.32
N ARG A 311 -6.07 18.81 -7.61
CA ARG A 311 -4.94 19.52 -8.25
C ARG A 311 -4.17 18.61 -9.22
N MET A 312 -3.87 17.37 -8.80
CA MET A 312 -3.23 16.37 -9.65
C MET A 312 -4.05 16.06 -10.89
N ALA A 313 -5.34 15.79 -10.69
CA ALA A 313 -6.25 15.53 -11.80
C ALA A 313 -6.31 16.73 -12.77
N GLY A 314 -6.29 17.96 -12.26
CA GLY A 314 -6.22 19.17 -13.09
C GLY A 314 -4.99 19.19 -13.99
N LEU A 315 -3.80 18.95 -13.45
CA LEU A 315 -2.55 18.90 -14.21
C LEU A 315 -2.53 17.73 -15.20
N LEU A 316 -2.93 16.53 -14.76
CA LEU A 316 -2.97 15.35 -15.62
C LEU A 316 -3.99 15.48 -16.77
N ARG A 317 -5.13 16.16 -16.54
CA ARG A 317 -6.10 16.49 -17.60
C ARG A 317 -5.51 17.49 -18.59
N ALA A 318 -4.87 18.56 -18.10
CA ALA A 318 -4.22 19.54 -18.95
C ALA A 318 -3.14 18.91 -19.84
N ALA A 319 -2.37 17.98 -19.29
CA ALA A 319 -1.37 17.18 -20.01
C ALA A 319 -1.98 16.01 -20.82
N ARG A 320 -3.32 15.88 -20.89
CA ARG A 320 -4.04 14.81 -21.60
C ARG A 320 -3.64 13.39 -21.17
N ARG A 321 -3.28 13.21 -19.89
CA ARG A 321 -2.92 11.91 -19.30
C ARG A 321 -4.12 11.17 -18.75
N ILE A 322 -5.21 11.89 -18.40
CA ILE A 322 -6.48 11.32 -17.98
C ILE A 322 -7.65 12.00 -18.70
N GLN A 323 -8.79 11.31 -18.81
CA GLN A 323 -10.00 11.85 -19.42
C GLN A 323 -10.64 12.93 -18.51
N PRO A 324 -11.33 13.94 -19.09
CA PRO A 324 -11.93 15.04 -18.33
C PRO A 324 -12.92 14.57 -17.23
N ASP A 325 -13.71 13.55 -17.51
CA ASP A 325 -14.82 13.01 -16.71
C ASP A 325 -14.48 11.69 -16.00
N ALA A 326 -13.22 11.27 -16.00
CA ALA A 326 -12.81 10.11 -15.24
C ALA A 326 -13.10 10.32 -13.74
N PRO A 327 -13.67 9.31 -13.05
CA PRO A 327 -13.85 9.39 -11.61
C PRO A 327 -12.50 9.54 -10.89
N LEU A 328 -12.53 10.04 -9.67
CA LEU A 328 -11.35 10.21 -8.84
C LEU A 328 -11.43 9.31 -7.60
N PRO A 329 -10.29 8.85 -7.05
CA PRO A 329 -10.28 8.05 -5.84
C PRO A 329 -10.86 8.84 -4.66
N ARG A 330 -11.56 8.14 -3.75
CA ARG A 330 -12.21 8.79 -2.62
C ARG A 330 -11.45 8.53 -1.33
N PRO A 331 -10.96 9.58 -0.64
CA PRO A 331 -10.55 9.44 0.74
C PRO A 331 -11.75 9.04 1.61
N THR A 332 -11.54 8.19 2.61
CA THR A 332 -12.59 7.81 3.55
C THR A 332 -12.08 7.70 4.98
N THR A 333 -12.82 8.25 5.91
CA THR A 333 -12.55 8.14 7.35
C THR A 333 -13.28 6.96 8.01
N ALA A 334 -14.14 6.26 7.26
CA ALA A 334 -15.02 5.20 7.79
C ALA A 334 -14.25 3.96 8.30
N LEU A 335 -13.05 3.73 7.76
CA LEU A 335 -12.22 2.56 8.10
C LEU A 335 -11.03 2.91 8.99
N LEU A 336 -10.91 4.15 9.44
CA LEU A 336 -9.90 4.54 10.41
C LEU A 336 -10.11 3.76 11.70
N ALA A 337 -9.02 3.28 12.26
CA ALA A 337 -8.99 2.58 13.53
C ALA A 337 -7.93 3.21 14.42
N ASP A 338 -8.26 3.35 15.69
CA ASP A 338 -7.30 3.80 16.69
C ASP A 338 -6.17 2.77 16.84
N PRO A 339 -4.94 3.22 17.14
CA PRO A 339 -3.76 2.37 17.30
C PRO A 339 -3.91 1.31 18.36
#